data_fa1c862c42cdcb0d80f1d5e6d8cebfb2
#
_entry.id   fa1c862c42cdcb0d80f1d5e6d8cebfb2
#
_cell.length_a   1.000
_cell.length_b   1.000
_cell.length_c   1.000
_cell.angle_alpha   90.00
_cell.angle_beta   90.00
_cell.angle_gamma   90.00
#
_symmetry.space_group_name_H-M   'P 1'
#
loop_
_entity.id
_entity.type
_entity.pdbx_description
1 polymer ?
#
loop_
_entity_poly.entity_id
_entity_poly.type
_entity_poly.pdbx_seq_one_letter_code
_entity_poly.pdbx_strand_id
1 'polypeptide(L)'
;EITTRLVGSEMCIRDRFGHTTQDLRMDLIYPEDTAHDYPCIVWICGGAWLSIDKSAHLAYLSELARAGFVVASVQYRTSNEAKFPAQLCDVKAAIRYLRAHAARYHIDEAHIGVMGESAGGYLTCMAALCDDPAYEVGEYLSYSSKVQAACPWYPPTDFRGFLYENEEQCAASPESLLMGKNAMRNPREALACCPVSFVTKDCLLYTSDAADE
;
A
#
# COMPACT_ATOMS: atom_id res chain seq x y z
N GLU A 1 -22.94 7.24 19.99
CA GLU A 1 -22.12 7.94 18.97
C GLU A 1 -20.67 7.47 19.11
N ILE A 2 -20.13 6.86 18.05
CA ILE A 2 -18.73 6.46 18.02
C ILE A 2 -17.94 7.69 17.59
N THR A 3 -17.14 8.26 18.49
CA THR A 3 -16.23 9.35 18.17
C THR A 3 -14.91 8.75 17.71
N THR A 4 -14.40 9.19 16.59
CA THR A 4 -13.10 8.73 16.07
C THR A 4 -11.99 9.62 16.63
N ARG A 5 -10.89 8.98 17.06
CA ARG A 5 -9.71 9.68 17.52
C ARG A 5 -8.59 9.54 16.49
N LEU A 6 -8.05 10.67 16.06
CA LEU A 6 -6.85 10.70 15.23
C LEU A 6 -5.61 10.70 16.13
N VAL A 7 -4.74 9.73 15.93
CA VAL A 7 -3.46 9.63 16.64
C VAL A 7 -2.36 9.44 15.59
N GLY A 8 -1.44 10.40 15.52
CA GLY A 8 -0.23 10.27 14.70
C GLY A 8 0.77 9.35 15.39
N SER A 9 1.35 8.42 14.65
CA SER A 9 2.47 7.61 15.11
C SER A 9 3.60 7.64 14.07
N GLU A 10 4.83 7.65 14.55
CA GLU A 10 6.00 7.53 13.70
C GLU A 10 6.41 6.07 13.63
N MET A 11 6.64 5.59 12.43
CA MET A 11 7.18 4.27 12.16
C MET A 11 8.57 4.45 11.55
N CYS A 12 9.60 4.01 12.25
CA CYS A 12 10.95 3.96 11.70
C CYS A 12 11.11 2.69 10.88
N ILE A 13 10.96 2.77 9.56
CA ILE A 13 11.40 1.71 8.66
C ILE A 13 12.82 2.02 8.25
N ARG A 14 13.79 1.33 8.84
CA ARG A 14 15.19 1.41 8.39
C ARG A 14 15.34 0.50 7.18
N ASP A 15 15.34 1.12 6.01
CA ASP A 15 15.58 0.41 4.77
C ASP A 15 17.08 0.15 4.57
N ARG A 16 17.39 -1.06 4.07
CA ARG A 16 18.77 -1.44 3.67
C ARG A 16 19.04 -1.25 2.18
N PHE A 17 18.05 -0.82 1.41
CA PHE A 17 18.16 -0.58 -0.03
C PHE A 17 18.33 0.91 -0.34
N GLY A 18 19.47 1.47 -0.06
CA GLY A 18 19.76 2.81 -0.49
C GLY A 18 20.25 3.73 0.63
N HIS A 19 20.80 4.85 0.21
CA HIS A 19 21.57 5.77 1.05
C HIS A 19 20.73 6.73 1.91
N THR A 20 19.41 6.54 2.00
CA THR A 20 18.56 7.41 2.81
C THR A 20 17.69 6.57 3.73
N THR A 21 17.99 6.64 5.02
CA THR A 21 17.06 6.23 6.06
C THR A 21 16.01 7.31 6.19
N GLN A 22 14.80 7.05 5.71
CA GLN A 22 13.68 7.94 5.91
C GLN A 22 12.71 7.30 6.90
N ASP A 23 12.34 8.06 7.92
CA ASP A 23 11.28 7.66 8.83
C ASP A 23 9.95 7.78 8.10
N LEU A 24 9.31 6.65 7.85
CA LEU A 24 7.96 6.62 7.32
C LEU A 24 6.97 6.75 8.46
N ARG A 25 5.87 7.45 8.20
CA ARG A 25 4.84 7.76 9.19
C ARG A 25 3.51 7.15 8.80
N MET A 26 2.69 6.90 9.80
CA MET A 26 1.29 6.55 9.62
C MET A 26 0.40 7.37 10.56
N ASP A 27 -0.81 7.62 10.13
CA ASP A 27 -1.87 8.15 10.99
C ASP A 27 -2.83 7.02 11.31
N LEU A 28 -3.15 6.88 12.61
CA LEU A 28 -4.09 5.87 13.08
C LEU A 28 -5.40 6.53 13.48
N ILE A 29 -6.50 5.98 12.99
CA ILE A 29 -7.85 6.40 13.31
C ILE A 29 -8.54 5.23 14.00
N TYR A 30 -9.08 5.46 15.19
CA TYR A 30 -9.70 4.42 16.01
C TYR A 30 -11.20 4.65 16.19
N PRO A 31 -11.97 3.59 16.42
CA PRO A 31 -13.19 3.68 17.19
C PRO A 31 -12.93 4.32 18.56
N GLU A 32 -13.93 4.97 19.14
CA GLU A 32 -13.78 5.60 20.47
C GLU A 32 -13.64 4.56 21.60
N ASP A 33 -14.32 3.45 21.43
CA ASP A 33 -14.23 2.32 22.34
C ASP A 33 -12.94 1.52 22.08
N THR A 34 -12.16 1.31 23.12
CA THR A 34 -10.92 0.51 23.11
C THR A 34 -11.03 -0.71 24.04
N ALA A 35 -12.23 -1.15 24.36
CA ALA A 35 -12.45 -2.29 25.24
C ALA A 35 -12.16 -3.65 24.59
N HIS A 36 -12.00 -3.70 23.26
CA HIS A 36 -11.67 -4.89 22.49
C HIS A 36 -10.80 -4.54 21.27
N ASP A 37 -10.27 -5.56 20.62
CA ASP A 37 -9.48 -5.40 19.41
C ASP A 37 -10.40 -5.38 18.18
N TYR A 38 -10.00 -4.60 17.15
CA TYR A 38 -10.75 -4.38 15.93
C TYR A 38 -9.97 -4.88 14.71
N PRO A 39 -10.65 -5.31 13.64
CA PRO A 39 -9.98 -5.53 12.36
C PRO A 39 -9.33 -4.22 11.89
N CYS A 40 -8.21 -4.33 11.18
CA CYS A 40 -7.45 -3.17 10.73
C CYS A 40 -7.52 -3.02 9.20
N ILE A 41 -7.70 -1.80 8.74
CA ILE A 41 -7.57 -1.41 7.33
C ILE A 41 -6.30 -0.57 7.18
N VAL A 42 -5.36 -1.05 6.38
CA VAL A 42 -4.19 -0.27 5.96
C VAL A 42 -4.58 0.50 4.71
N TRP A 43 -4.74 1.82 4.87
CA TRP A 43 -5.04 2.73 3.78
C TRP A 43 -3.78 3.21 3.10
N ILE A 44 -3.74 3.11 1.77
CA ILE A 44 -2.63 3.48 0.90
C ILE A 44 -3.13 4.53 -0.08
N CYS A 45 -2.74 5.80 0.12
CA CYS A 45 -3.20 6.88 -0.74
C CYS A 45 -2.55 6.84 -2.13
N GLY A 46 -3.26 7.39 -3.12
CA GLY A 46 -2.75 7.60 -4.47
C GLY A 46 -1.74 8.75 -4.54
N GLY A 47 -1.49 9.23 -5.75
CA GLY A 47 -0.55 10.33 -6.04
C GLY A 47 0.52 9.95 -7.03
N ALA A 48 0.22 9.01 -7.95
CA ALA A 48 1.11 8.58 -9.04
C ALA A 48 2.50 8.13 -8.58
N TRP A 49 2.62 7.69 -7.33
CA TRP A 49 3.90 7.40 -6.64
C TRP A 49 4.85 8.59 -6.55
N LEU A 50 4.43 9.79 -6.93
CA LEU A 50 5.25 11.02 -6.96
C LEU A 50 5.01 11.90 -5.73
N SER A 51 3.82 11.80 -5.15
CA SER A 51 3.43 12.52 -3.95
C SER A 51 2.57 11.64 -3.06
N ILE A 52 2.59 11.92 -1.76
CA ILE A 52 1.80 11.16 -0.78
C ILE A 52 1.20 12.17 0.21
N ASP A 53 -0.12 12.14 0.30
CA ASP A 53 -0.85 12.82 1.35
C ASP A 53 -1.65 11.79 2.18
N LYS A 54 -1.08 11.35 3.29
CA LYS A 54 -1.75 10.38 4.19
C LYS A 54 -2.99 10.96 4.89
N SER A 55 -3.20 12.30 4.81
CA SER A 55 -4.42 12.94 5.30
C SER A 55 -5.53 12.99 4.25
N ALA A 56 -5.23 12.62 3.00
CA ALA A 56 -6.26 12.50 1.97
C ALA A 56 -7.35 11.52 2.39
N HIS A 57 -8.58 11.85 2.08
CA HIS A 57 -9.77 11.04 2.42
C HIS A 57 -10.04 10.85 3.94
N LEU A 58 -9.41 11.64 4.82
CA LEU A 58 -9.55 11.48 6.28
C LEU A 58 -11.01 11.42 6.75
N ALA A 59 -11.89 12.24 6.18
CA ALA A 59 -13.32 12.22 6.53
C ALA A 59 -13.97 10.87 6.18
N TYR A 60 -13.64 10.32 5.01
CA TYR A 60 -14.12 9.01 4.57
C TYR A 60 -13.54 7.87 5.44
N LEU A 61 -12.24 7.93 5.72
CA LEU A 61 -11.56 6.95 6.58
C LEU A 61 -12.13 6.96 8.01
N SER A 62 -12.61 8.12 8.48
CA SER A 62 -13.28 8.23 9.77
C SER A 62 -14.60 7.47 9.82
N GLU A 63 -15.33 7.35 8.70
CA GLU A 63 -16.54 6.53 8.65
C GLU A 63 -16.23 5.03 8.82
N LEU A 64 -15.10 4.57 8.26
CA LEU A 64 -14.64 3.20 8.48
C LEU A 64 -14.31 2.95 9.96
N ALA A 65 -13.70 3.92 10.63
CA ALA A 65 -13.44 3.79 12.07
C ALA A 65 -14.76 3.78 12.88
N ARG A 66 -15.77 4.57 12.50
CA ARG A 66 -17.10 4.49 13.08
C ARG A 66 -17.80 3.14 12.84
N ALA A 67 -17.46 2.49 11.72
CA ALA A 67 -17.97 1.16 11.41
C ALA A 67 -17.25 0.02 12.16
N GLY A 68 -16.26 0.33 13.01
CA GLY A 68 -15.59 -0.64 13.85
C GLY A 68 -14.27 -1.18 13.27
N PHE A 69 -13.54 -0.35 12.54
CA PHE A 69 -12.19 -0.68 12.07
C PHE A 69 -11.15 0.25 12.67
N VAL A 70 -9.97 -0.26 12.98
CA VAL A 70 -8.79 0.59 13.10
C VAL A 70 -8.30 0.89 11.68
N VAL A 71 -8.12 2.16 11.34
CA VAL A 71 -7.63 2.56 10.02
C VAL A 71 -6.23 3.14 10.15
N ALA A 72 -5.26 2.57 9.45
CA ALA A 72 -3.88 3.01 9.39
C ALA A 72 -3.58 3.63 8.02
N SER A 73 -3.55 4.95 7.92
CA SER A 73 -3.12 5.65 6.70
C SER A 73 -1.60 5.74 6.67
N VAL A 74 -0.96 5.02 5.74
CA VAL A 74 0.49 4.81 5.72
C VAL A 74 1.19 5.63 4.64
N GLN A 75 2.42 6.05 4.94
CA GLN A 75 3.35 6.57 3.95
C GLN A 75 4.15 5.43 3.33
N TYR A 76 4.60 5.66 2.10
CA TYR A 76 5.61 4.87 1.39
C TYR A 76 6.57 5.82 0.66
N ARG A 77 7.76 5.38 0.28
CA ARG A 77 8.70 6.22 -0.48
C ARG A 77 8.18 6.53 -1.87
N THR A 78 8.31 7.78 -2.28
CA THR A 78 7.96 8.19 -3.64
C THR A 78 8.98 7.67 -4.67
N SER A 79 8.61 7.70 -5.95
CA SER A 79 9.51 7.34 -7.06
C SER A 79 10.73 8.26 -7.18
N ASN A 80 10.66 9.47 -6.59
CA ASN A 80 11.80 10.38 -6.53
C ASN A 80 12.82 9.96 -5.48
N GLU A 81 12.39 9.26 -4.43
CA GLU A 81 13.23 8.79 -3.32
C GLU A 81 13.81 7.41 -3.62
N ALA A 82 13.00 6.49 -4.13
CA ALA A 82 13.43 5.14 -4.48
C ALA A 82 12.54 4.56 -5.60
N LYS A 83 13.12 3.67 -6.39
CA LYS A 83 12.39 2.95 -7.46
C LYS A 83 11.70 1.70 -6.90
N PHE A 84 10.77 1.14 -7.67
CA PHE A 84 10.22 -0.16 -7.36
C PHE A 84 11.36 -1.19 -7.14
N PRO A 85 11.30 -2.03 -6.11
CA PRO A 85 10.12 -2.37 -5.29
C PRO A 85 10.01 -1.62 -3.95
N ALA A 86 10.70 -0.51 -3.75
CA ALA A 86 10.77 0.17 -2.45
C ALA A 86 9.37 0.46 -1.85
N GLN A 87 8.43 0.90 -2.67
CA GLN A 87 7.06 1.22 -2.26
C GLN A 87 6.31 0.01 -1.69
N LEU A 88 6.44 -1.14 -2.37
CA LEU A 88 5.85 -2.40 -1.91
C LEU A 88 6.49 -2.87 -0.60
N CYS A 89 7.81 -2.79 -0.52
CA CYS A 89 8.55 -3.14 0.69
C CYS A 89 8.10 -2.29 1.90
N ASP A 90 7.85 -1.00 1.68
CA ASP A 90 7.39 -0.08 2.73
C ASP A 90 5.98 -0.45 3.21
N VAL A 91 5.06 -0.75 2.29
CA VAL A 91 3.70 -1.19 2.65
C VAL A 91 3.74 -2.51 3.42
N LYS A 92 4.52 -3.49 2.95
CA LYS A 92 4.68 -4.77 3.66
C LYS A 92 5.27 -4.59 5.06
N ALA A 93 6.25 -3.69 5.20
CA ALA A 93 6.84 -3.37 6.50
C ALA A 93 5.81 -2.67 7.43
N ALA A 94 4.95 -1.79 6.89
CA ALA A 94 3.86 -1.18 7.66
C ALA A 94 2.88 -2.23 8.19
N ILE A 95 2.50 -3.20 7.38
CA ILE A 95 1.62 -4.31 7.80
C ILE A 95 2.28 -5.13 8.92
N ARG A 96 3.56 -5.48 8.79
CA ARG A 96 4.30 -6.19 9.85
C ARG A 96 4.40 -5.38 11.14
N TYR A 97 4.65 -4.07 11.02
CA TYR A 97 4.70 -3.18 12.18
C TYR A 97 3.37 -3.16 12.92
N LEU A 98 2.26 -3.00 12.22
CA LEU A 98 0.92 -3.01 12.83
C LEU A 98 0.64 -4.34 13.53
N ARG A 99 0.98 -5.45 12.90
CA ARG A 99 0.81 -6.79 13.49
C ARG A 99 1.69 -6.98 14.73
N ALA A 100 2.94 -6.51 14.69
CA ALA A 100 3.85 -6.58 15.84
C ALA A 100 3.40 -5.73 17.04
N HIS A 101 2.62 -4.69 16.78
CA HIS A 101 2.12 -3.77 17.81
C HIS A 101 0.59 -3.83 17.96
N ALA A 102 -0.03 -4.92 17.53
CA ALA A 102 -1.48 -5.08 17.49
C ALA A 102 -2.13 -4.78 18.87
N ALA A 103 -1.61 -5.34 19.93
CA ALA A 103 -2.10 -5.09 21.29
C ALA A 103 -2.02 -3.60 21.71
N ARG A 104 -1.00 -2.87 21.24
CA ARG A 104 -0.86 -1.43 21.51
C ARG A 104 -1.93 -0.59 20.83
N TYR A 105 -2.35 -1.03 19.65
CA TYR A 105 -3.25 -0.28 18.78
C TYR A 105 -4.66 -0.86 18.74
N HIS A 106 -4.98 -1.81 19.63
CA HIS A 106 -6.28 -2.49 19.65
C HIS A 106 -6.65 -3.11 18.31
N ILE A 107 -5.67 -3.74 17.67
CA ILE A 107 -5.82 -4.41 16.38
C ILE A 107 -5.95 -5.92 16.59
N ASP A 108 -6.97 -6.52 15.98
CA ASP A 108 -7.01 -7.96 15.78
C ASP A 108 -5.99 -8.34 14.69
N GLU A 109 -4.86 -8.88 15.10
CA GLU A 109 -3.74 -9.22 14.22
C GLU A 109 -4.07 -10.28 13.16
N ALA A 110 -5.14 -11.04 13.36
CA ALA A 110 -5.61 -12.03 12.41
C ALA A 110 -6.45 -11.41 11.27
N HIS A 111 -6.92 -10.18 11.44
CA HIS A 111 -7.82 -9.50 10.50
C HIS A 111 -7.25 -8.14 10.07
N ILE A 112 -6.25 -8.16 9.20
CA ILE A 112 -5.66 -6.97 8.60
C ILE A 112 -5.95 -7.00 7.09
N GLY A 113 -6.66 -5.98 6.61
CA GLY A 113 -6.91 -5.75 5.18
C GLY A 113 -6.13 -4.55 4.65
N VAL A 114 -6.01 -4.47 3.34
CA VAL A 114 -5.42 -3.32 2.63
C VAL A 114 -6.45 -2.68 1.71
N MET A 115 -6.40 -1.36 1.62
CA MET A 115 -7.30 -0.56 0.80
C MET A 115 -6.52 0.63 0.23
N GLY A 116 -6.79 1.02 -1.00
CA GLY A 116 -6.08 2.15 -1.59
C GLY A 116 -6.59 2.51 -2.97
N GLU A 117 -6.24 3.70 -3.43
CA GLU A 117 -6.68 4.26 -4.70
C GLU A 117 -5.54 4.50 -5.68
N SER A 118 -5.78 4.40 -6.98
CA SER A 118 -4.82 4.74 -8.03
C SER A 118 -3.45 4.06 -7.80
N ALA A 119 -2.38 4.82 -7.60
CA ALA A 119 -1.06 4.30 -7.20
C ALA A 119 -1.09 3.51 -5.88
N GLY A 120 -1.93 3.92 -4.92
CA GLY A 120 -2.17 3.17 -3.69
C GLY A 120 -3.00 1.91 -3.94
N GLY A 121 -3.94 1.96 -4.89
CA GLY A 121 -4.69 0.78 -5.37
C GLY A 121 -3.75 -0.26 -6.00
N TYR A 122 -2.78 0.18 -6.79
CA TYR A 122 -1.71 -0.69 -7.30
C TYR A 122 -0.93 -1.36 -6.16
N LEU A 123 -0.50 -0.60 -5.15
CA LEU A 123 0.21 -1.14 -4.00
C LEU A 123 -0.67 -2.08 -3.16
N THR A 124 -1.98 -1.83 -3.11
CA THR A 124 -2.98 -2.72 -2.52
C THR A 124 -3.01 -4.07 -3.25
N CYS A 125 -3.07 -4.07 -4.59
CA CYS A 125 -2.98 -5.30 -5.37
C CYS A 125 -1.65 -6.02 -5.14
N MET A 126 -0.52 -5.30 -5.20
CA MET A 126 0.80 -5.90 -5.01
C MET A 126 0.96 -6.50 -3.61
N ALA A 127 0.50 -5.83 -2.56
CA ALA A 127 0.57 -6.34 -1.19
C ALA A 127 -0.28 -7.61 -0.98
N ALA A 128 -1.42 -7.71 -1.69
CA ALA A 128 -2.33 -8.84 -1.59
C ALA A 128 -1.89 -10.06 -2.44
N LEU A 129 -1.25 -9.82 -3.59
CA LEU A 129 -0.95 -10.86 -4.58
C LEU A 129 0.50 -11.37 -4.52
N CYS A 130 1.44 -10.51 -4.06
CA CYS A 130 2.85 -10.83 -4.15
C CYS A 130 3.39 -11.43 -2.86
N ASP A 131 3.62 -12.74 -2.86
CA ASP A 131 4.19 -13.51 -1.74
C ASP A 131 5.72 -13.73 -1.88
N ASP A 132 6.39 -13.06 -2.81
CA ASP A 132 7.82 -13.23 -3.02
C ASP A 132 8.63 -12.73 -1.80
N PRO A 133 9.42 -13.60 -1.16
CA PRO A 133 10.25 -13.25 -0.01
C PRO A 133 11.28 -12.14 -0.28
N ALA A 134 11.62 -11.89 -1.54
CA ALA A 134 12.53 -10.81 -1.92
C ALA A 134 12.02 -9.42 -1.53
N TYR A 135 10.70 -9.27 -1.35
CA TYR A 135 10.07 -8.01 -0.92
C TYR A 135 9.82 -7.93 0.60
N GLU A 136 10.15 -8.98 1.34
CA GLU A 136 10.10 -8.99 2.80
C GLU A 136 11.42 -8.45 3.36
N VAL A 137 11.53 -7.13 3.46
CA VAL A 137 12.74 -6.45 3.91
C VAL A 137 12.46 -5.49 5.06
N GLY A 138 13.50 -5.09 5.79
CA GLY A 138 13.39 -4.13 6.91
C GLY A 138 13.19 -4.82 8.25
N GLU A 139 12.35 -4.24 9.11
CA GLU A 139 12.12 -4.69 10.48
C GLU A 139 10.91 -5.64 10.60
N TYR A 140 10.75 -6.27 11.76
CA TYR A 140 9.62 -7.14 12.12
C TYR A 140 9.44 -8.35 11.19
N LEU A 141 10.53 -8.91 10.65
CA LEU A 141 10.49 -10.03 9.70
C LEU A 141 9.94 -11.36 10.32
N SER A 142 9.80 -11.43 11.62
CA SER A 142 9.13 -12.56 12.29
C SER A 142 7.59 -12.49 12.20
N TYR A 143 7.05 -11.36 11.80
CA TYR A 143 5.61 -11.16 11.57
C TYR A 143 5.28 -11.25 10.09
N SER A 144 4.09 -11.75 9.78
CA SER A 144 3.63 -11.86 8.40
C SER A 144 3.17 -10.51 7.84
N SER A 145 3.47 -10.22 6.57
CA SER A 145 2.87 -9.12 5.82
C SER A 145 1.59 -9.53 5.06
N LYS A 146 1.16 -10.80 5.16
CA LYS A 146 -0.05 -11.28 4.49
C LYS A 146 -1.30 -10.59 5.02
N VAL A 147 -2.23 -10.31 4.11
CA VAL A 147 -3.50 -9.67 4.43
C VAL A 147 -4.67 -10.60 4.14
N GLN A 148 -5.81 -10.38 4.79
CA GLN A 148 -7.01 -11.20 4.69
C GLN A 148 -8.06 -10.64 3.74
N ALA A 149 -7.94 -9.34 3.41
CA ALA A 149 -8.82 -8.66 2.46
C ALA A 149 -8.06 -7.58 1.69
N ALA A 150 -8.48 -7.30 0.46
CA ALA A 150 -7.94 -6.23 -0.35
C ALA A 150 -9.08 -5.50 -1.08
N CYS A 151 -9.04 -4.18 -1.09
CA CYS A 151 -10.01 -3.33 -1.76
C CYS A 151 -9.28 -2.25 -2.58
N PRO A 152 -8.76 -2.59 -3.77
CA PRO A 152 -8.11 -1.62 -4.64
C PRO A 152 -9.14 -0.79 -5.41
N TRP A 153 -8.94 0.53 -5.45
CA TRP A 153 -9.75 1.45 -6.25
C TRP A 153 -8.97 1.86 -7.50
N TYR A 154 -9.52 1.63 -8.67
CA TYR A 154 -8.98 1.98 -9.98
C TYR A 154 -7.44 1.84 -10.09
N PRO A 155 -6.89 0.65 -9.77
CA PRO A 155 -5.45 0.44 -9.80
C PRO A 155 -4.91 0.35 -11.22
N PRO A 156 -3.76 0.94 -11.56
CA PRO A 156 -3.03 0.56 -12.76
C PRO A 156 -2.47 -0.86 -12.59
N THR A 157 -2.90 -1.79 -13.43
CA THR A 157 -2.58 -3.22 -13.30
C THR A 157 -1.54 -3.72 -14.31
N ASP A 158 -1.28 -2.95 -15.37
CA ASP A 158 -0.35 -3.30 -16.44
C ASP A 158 0.39 -2.07 -16.98
N PHE A 159 1.73 -2.10 -16.94
CA PHE A 159 2.60 -0.96 -17.31
C PHE A 159 3.23 -1.10 -18.69
N ARG A 160 2.81 -2.03 -19.52
CA ARG A 160 3.49 -2.33 -20.80
C ARG A 160 3.43 -1.23 -21.84
N GLY A 161 2.99 -0.04 -21.47
CA GLY A 161 3.10 1.16 -22.29
C GLY A 161 2.02 1.33 -23.35
N PHE A 162 1.00 0.47 -23.38
CA PHE A 162 -0.09 0.59 -24.34
C PHE A 162 -1.03 1.79 -24.10
N LEU A 163 -0.86 2.47 -22.97
CA LEU A 163 -1.60 3.70 -22.62
C LEU A 163 -0.94 4.96 -23.22
N TYR A 164 0.24 4.85 -23.85
CA TYR A 164 0.99 5.99 -24.36
C TYR A 164 1.18 5.90 -25.87
N GLU A 165 1.03 7.04 -26.54
CA GLU A 165 1.12 7.12 -28.01
C GLU A 165 2.57 6.96 -28.51
N ASN A 166 3.55 7.33 -27.69
CA ASN A 166 4.96 7.29 -28.06
C ASN A 166 5.88 7.13 -26.85
N GLU A 167 7.17 6.84 -27.14
CA GLU A 167 8.18 6.59 -26.12
C GLU A 167 8.49 7.81 -25.23
N GLU A 168 8.37 9.01 -25.75
CA GLU A 168 8.65 10.23 -24.98
C GLU A 168 7.57 10.44 -23.90
N GLN A 169 6.31 10.30 -24.27
CA GLN A 169 5.21 10.33 -23.31
C GLN A 169 5.35 9.21 -22.28
N CYS A 170 5.68 7.99 -22.73
CA CYS A 170 5.90 6.87 -21.84
C CYS A 170 7.08 7.12 -20.88
N ALA A 171 8.18 7.72 -21.33
CA ALA A 171 9.33 8.00 -20.50
C ALA A 171 9.01 8.96 -19.33
N ALA A 172 8.10 9.89 -19.55
CA ALA A 172 7.63 10.84 -18.53
C ALA A 172 6.48 10.29 -17.66
N SER A 173 6.01 9.07 -17.94
CA SER A 173 4.88 8.50 -17.23
C SER A 173 5.24 8.12 -15.77
N PRO A 174 4.27 8.16 -14.85
CA PRO A 174 4.46 7.73 -13.49
C PRO A 174 5.00 6.30 -13.36
N GLU A 175 4.54 5.39 -14.22
CA GLU A 175 4.96 3.99 -14.27
C GLU A 175 6.44 3.85 -14.64
N SER A 176 6.88 4.59 -15.69
CA SER A 176 8.30 4.61 -16.07
C SER A 176 9.17 5.25 -14.99
N LEU A 177 8.68 6.28 -14.34
CA LEU A 177 9.36 6.93 -13.22
C LEU A 177 9.46 6.00 -11.99
N LEU A 178 8.41 5.22 -11.71
CA LEU A 178 8.40 4.20 -10.66
C LEU A 178 9.44 3.11 -10.93
N MET A 179 9.45 2.58 -12.17
CA MET A 179 10.41 1.56 -12.59
C MET A 179 11.85 2.08 -12.70
N GLY A 180 12.03 3.40 -12.94
CA GLY A 180 13.30 3.99 -13.31
C GLY A 180 13.76 3.63 -14.73
N LYS A 181 12.85 3.16 -15.58
CA LYS A 181 13.04 2.74 -16.96
C LYS A 181 11.81 3.02 -17.80
N ASN A 182 11.98 3.35 -19.07
CA ASN A 182 10.87 3.47 -20.00
C ASN A 182 10.13 2.14 -20.16
N ALA A 183 8.85 2.10 -19.82
CA ALA A 183 8.05 0.88 -19.82
C ALA A 183 7.87 0.29 -21.23
N MET A 184 7.75 1.12 -22.28
CA MET A 184 7.63 0.66 -23.66
C MET A 184 8.92 -0.02 -24.17
N ARG A 185 10.08 0.51 -23.76
CA ARG A 185 11.38 -0.08 -24.12
C ARG A 185 11.75 -1.30 -23.30
N ASN A 186 11.13 -1.47 -22.14
CA ASN A 186 11.44 -2.54 -21.18
C ASN A 186 10.15 -3.32 -20.80
N PRO A 187 9.42 -3.92 -21.76
CA PRO A 187 8.09 -4.49 -21.50
C PRO A 187 8.12 -5.72 -20.57
N ARG A 188 9.25 -6.45 -20.51
CA ARG A 188 9.40 -7.59 -19.58
C ARG A 188 9.55 -7.11 -18.14
N GLU A 189 10.36 -6.10 -17.92
CA GLU A 189 10.55 -5.48 -16.61
C GLU A 189 9.29 -4.74 -16.18
N ALA A 190 8.58 -4.08 -17.10
CA ALA A 190 7.30 -3.46 -16.85
C ALA A 190 6.28 -4.49 -16.36
N LEU A 191 6.18 -5.62 -17.06
CA LEU A 191 5.28 -6.72 -16.67
C LEU A 191 5.65 -7.30 -15.29
N ALA A 192 6.94 -7.46 -14.99
CA ALA A 192 7.41 -7.96 -13.70
C ALA A 192 7.06 -7.05 -12.50
N CYS A 193 6.76 -5.78 -12.77
CA CYS A 193 6.28 -4.84 -11.75
C CYS A 193 4.74 -4.78 -11.65
N CYS A 194 4.00 -5.49 -12.52
CA CYS A 194 2.56 -5.34 -12.64
C CYS A 194 1.79 -6.35 -11.80
N PRO A 195 0.70 -5.94 -11.13
CA PRO A 195 -0.16 -6.86 -10.38
C PRO A 195 -0.62 -8.07 -11.19
N VAL A 196 -0.90 -7.90 -12.47
CA VAL A 196 -1.36 -8.98 -13.37
C VAL A 196 -0.38 -10.16 -13.42
N SER A 197 0.92 -9.94 -13.17
CA SER A 197 1.94 -11.01 -13.17
C SER A 197 1.92 -11.87 -11.91
N PHE A 198 1.24 -11.45 -10.87
CA PHE A 198 1.17 -12.14 -9.57
C PHE A 198 -0.17 -12.83 -9.35
N VAL A 199 -1.11 -12.72 -10.29
CA VAL A 199 -2.41 -13.40 -10.20
C VAL A 199 -2.22 -14.90 -10.39
N THR A 200 -2.65 -15.67 -9.42
CA THR A 200 -2.65 -17.13 -9.43
C THR A 200 -4.03 -17.65 -9.04
N LYS A 201 -4.30 -18.94 -9.26
CA LYS A 201 -5.56 -19.58 -8.84
C LYS A 201 -5.73 -19.60 -7.31
N ASP A 202 -4.65 -19.44 -6.56
CA ASP A 202 -4.62 -19.53 -5.09
C ASP A 202 -4.48 -18.13 -4.44
N CYS A 203 -4.52 -17.04 -5.24
CA CYS A 203 -4.41 -15.69 -4.70
C CYS A 203 -5.68 -15.29 -3.94
N LEU A 204 -5.53 -14.28 -3.06
CA LEU A 204 -6.64 -13.70 -2.32
C LEU A 204 -7.72 -13.20 -3.29
N LEU A 205 -8.96 -13.65 -3.07
CA LEU A 205 -10.11 -13.16 -3.82
C LEU A 205 -10.43 -11.73 -3.33
N TYR A 206 -10.45 -10.77 -4.25
CA TYR A 206 -10.85 -9.41 -3.95
C TYR A 206 -11.87 -8.92 -4.99
N THR A 207 -12.69 -7.99 -4.58
CA THR A 207 -13.57 -7.25 -5.49
C THR A 207 -13.00 -5.87 -5.71
N SER A 208 -12.81 -5.46 -6.96
CA SER A 208 -12.62 -4.06 -7.30
C SER A 208 -13.98 -3.47 -7.64
N ASP A 209 -14.28 -2.27 -7.17
CA ASP A 209 -15.32 -1.47 -7.76
C ASP A 209 -14.75 -0.95 -9.08
N ALA A 210 -14.94 -1.75 -10.13
CA ALA A 210 -14.65 -1.32 -11.47
C ALA A 210 -15.66 -0.20 -11.75
N ALA A 211 -15.20 1.04 -11.78
CA ALA A 211 -15.96 2.07 -12.44
C ALA A 211 -16.23 1.56 -13.85
N ASP A 212 -17.50 1.34 -14.15
CA ASP A 212 -17.96 0.97 -15.46
C ASP A 212 -17.60 2.09 -16.42
N GLU A 213 -16.53 1.91 -17.22
CA GLU A 213 -16.25 2.65 -18.44
C GLU A 213 -15.76 1.70 -19.52
#